data_5f0b19d0764d5fac0015175c320ec693
#
_entry.id   5f0b19d0764d5fac0015175c320ec693
#
_cell.length_a   1.000
_cell.length_b   1.000
_cell.length_c   1.000
_cell.angle_alpha   90.00
_cell.angle_beta   90.00
_cell.angle_gamma   90.00
#
_symmetry.space_group_name_H-M   'P 1'
#
loop_
_entity.id
_entity.type
_entity.pdbx_description
1 polymer ?
#
loop_
_entity_poly.entity_id
_entity_poly.type
_entity_poly.pdbx_seq_one_letter_code
_entity_poly.pdbx_strand_id
1 'polypeptide(L)'
;MKEILGDTYNYREAENGNQAIQMIGENIGIDLMLLDLNMPQMNGFEVLKIMKRSQCIAETPVIMISSEDAVDTMRKAYELGITDYITRPFDSVIVKKRVQNTLGLYMNQKHLINVVYDQVYEKEENNNRMT
;
A
#
# COMPACT_ATOMS: atom_id res chain seq x y z
N MET A 1 -12.98 8.97 4.71
CA MET A 1 -11.71 9.12 3.95
C MET A 1 -11.92 9.70 2.57
N LYS A 2 -13.01 9.42 1.92
CA LYS A 2 -13.31 10.02 0.61
C LYS A 2 -13.34 11.53 0.65
N GLU A 3 -13.85 12.09 1.73
CA GLU A 3 -13.95 13.53 1.88
C GLU A 3 -12.57 14.17 1.89
N ILE A 4 -11.58 13.45 2.39
CA ILE A 4 -10.23 13.96 2.46
C ILE A 4 -9.51 13.79 1.14
N LEU A 5 -9.66 12.64 0.50
CA LEU A 5 -8.90 12.31 -0.70
C LEU A 5 -9.53 12.82 -1.99
N GLY A 6 -10.83 13.11 -1.98
CA GLY A 6 -11.51 13.71 -3.13
C GLY A 6 -12.02 12.68 -4.11
N ASP A 7 -12.45 13.17 -5.26
CA ASP A 7 -13.14 12.34 -6.25
C ASP A 7 -12.24 11.81 -7.35
N THR A 8 -10.93 12.04 -7.24
CA THR A 8 -9.99 11.60 -8.27
C THR A 8 -9.82 10.09 -8.31
N TYR A 9 -10.05 9.43 -7.18
CA TYR A 9 -9.80 8.00 -7.06
C TYR A 9 -11.09 7.20 -7.13
N ASN A 10 -10.96 5.94 -7.54
CA ASN A 10 -12.06 5.00 -7.49
C ASN A 10 -11.96 4.25 -6.17
N TYR A 11 -13.05 4.21 -5.42
CA TYR A 11 -13.02 3.65 -4.07
C TYR A 11 -13.74 2.33 -4.00
N ARG A 12 -13.15 1.40 -3.25
CA ARG A 12 -13.78 0.15 -2.87
C ARG A 12 -13.70 0.09 -1.36
N GLU A 13 -14.79 -0.19 -0.71
CA GLU A 13 -14.85 -0.19 0.75
C GLU A 13 -15.15 -1.57 1.28
N ALA A 14 -14.40 -2.00 2.27
CA ALA A 14 -14.63 -3.25 2.98
C ALA A 14 -15.05 -2.91 4.40
N GLU A 15 -16.08 -3.59 4.91
CA GLU A 15 -16.58 -3.34 6.25
C GLU A 15 -15.78 -4.08 7.31
N ASN A 16 -15.04 -5.10 6.92
CA ASN A 16 -14.24 -5.89 7.85
C ASN A 16 -13.10 -6.55 7.09
N GLY A 17 -12.23 -7.22 7.84
CA GLY A 17 -11.04 -7.83 7.26
C GLY A 17 -11.35 -8.93 6.25
N ASN A 18 -12.42 -9.70 6.49
CA ASN A 18 -12.78 -10.77 5.57
C ASN A 18 -13.17 -10.22 4.21
N GLN A 19 -13.94 -9.12 4.19
CA GLN A 19 -14.29 -8.48 2.93
C GLN A 19 -13.07 -7.90 2.24
N ALA A 20 -12.13 -7.33 3.00
CA ALA A 20 -10.91 -6.78 2.43
C ALA A 20 -10.10 -7.87 1.73
N ILE A 21 -9.95 -9.01 2.39
CA ILE A 21 -9.22 -10.13 1.80
C ILE A 21 -9.93 -10.65 0.55
N GLN A 22 -11.25 -10.71 0.59
CA GLN A 22 -12.02 -11.15 -0.56
C GLN A 22 -11.82 -10.21 -1.75
N MET A 23 -11.83 -8.90 -1.51
CA MET A 23 -11.61 -7.93 -2.58
C MET A 23 -10.23 -8.06 -3.21
N ILE A 24 -9.21 -8.30 -2.37
CA ILE A 24 -7.87 -8.48 -2.89
C ILE A 24 -7.81 -9.75 -3.73
N GLY A 25 -8.49 -10.80 -3.30
CA GLY A 25 -8.51 -12.05 -4.03
C GLY A 25 -9.23 -11.98 -5.36
N GLU A 26 -10.10 -10.99 -5.54
CA GLU A 26 -10.81 -10.82 -6.80
C GLU A 26 -9.91 -10.25 -7.91
N ASN A 27 -8.70 -9.88 -7.56
CA ASN A 27 -7.72 -9.42 -8.55
C ASN A 27 -8.22 -8.22 -9.36
N ILE A 28 -8.79 -7.24 -8.68
CA ILE A 28 -9.39 -6.09 -9.34
C ILE A 28 -8.43 -4.91 -9.50
N GLY A 29 -7.14 -5.11 -9.30
CA GLY A 29 -6.17 -4.05 -9.53
C GLY A 29 -6.20 -2.95 -8.50
N ILE A 30 -6.10 -3.31 -7.22
CA ILE A 30 -6.06 -2.31 -6.15
C ILE A 30 -4.68 -1.66 -6.13
N ASP A 31 -4.66 -0.34 -6.24
CA ASP A 31 -3.41 0.41 -6.26
C ASP A 31 -2.92 0.81 -4.88
N LEU A 32 -3.79 0.87 -3.91
CA LEU A 32 -3.43 1.26 -2.55
C LEU A 32 -4.51 0.79 -1.61
N MET A 33 -4.12 0.27 -0.46
CA MET A 33 -5.07 -0.10 0.58
C MET A 33 -4.86 0.80 1.79
N LEU A 34 -5.96 1.38 2.29
CA LEU A 34 -5.96 2.06 3.58
C LEU A 34 -6.59 1.08 4.56
N LEU A 35 -5.81 0.65 5.53
CA LEU A 35 -6.22 -0.44 6.40
C LEU A 35 -6.30 0.02 7.84
N ASP A 36 -7.49 -0.11 8.43
CA ASP A 36 -7.66 0.21 9.84
C ASP A 36 -7.19 -0.98 10.67
N LEU A 37 -6.41 -0.70 11.71
CA LEU A 37 -5.94 -1.77 12.59
C LEU A 37 -7.10 -2.40 13.35
N ASN A 38 -8.05 -1.57 13.81
CA ASN A 38 -9.13 -2.04 14.64
C ASN A 38 -10.40 -2.25 13.83
N MET A 39 -10.62 -3.47 13.39
CA MET A 39 -11.82 -3.84 12.64
C MET A 39 -12.50 -5.01 13.32
N PRO A 40 -13.83 -5.13 13.16
CA PRO A 40 -14.52 -6.31 13.71
C PRO A 40 -14.12 -7.56 12.96
N GLN A 41 -14.23 -8.70 13.63
CA GLN A 41 -13.98 -10.04 13.09
C GLN A 41 -12.51 -10.31 12.80
N MET A 42 -11.86 -9.54 11.95
CA MET A 42 -10.47 -9.74 11.61
C MET A 42 -9.78 -8.38 11.66
N ASN A 43 -8.81 -8.22 12.56
CA ASN A 43 -8.13 -6.94 12.69
C ASN A 43 -7.10 -6.75 11.58
N GLY A 44 -6.51 -5.55 11.54
CA GLY A 44 -5.59 -5.19 10.47
C GLY A 44 -4.34 -6.06 10.41
N PHE A 45 -3.84 -6.52 11.56
CA PHE A 45 -2.66 -7.38 11.56
C PHE A 45 -2.97 -8.71 10.89
N GLU A 46 -4.16 -9.25 11.12
CA GLU A 46 -4.56 -10.50 10.51
C GLU A 46 -4.68 -10.38 9.00
N VAL A 47 -5.20 -9.26 8.53
CA VAL A 47 -5.28 -8.97 7.10
C VAL A 47 -3.86 -8.92 6.51
N LEU A 48 -2.94 -8.23 7.19
CA LEU A 48 -1.56 -8.13 6.73
C LEU A 48 -0.88 -9.48 6.66
N LYS A 49 -1.12 -10.33 7.65
CA LYS A 49 -0.51 -11.66 7.65
C LYS A 49 -0.97 -12.49 6.46
N ILE A 50 -2.25 -12.38 6.12
CA ILE A 50 -2.78 -13.10 4.97
C ILE A 50 -2.20 -12.53 3.68
N MET A 51 -2.13 -11.21 3.56
CA MET A 51 -1.54 -10.57 2.39
C MET A 51 -0.08 -10.97 2.21
N LYS A 52 0.65 -11.06 3.33
CA LYS A 52 2.06 -11.41 3.26
C LYS A 52 2.24 -12.86 2.82
N ARG A 53 1.41 -13.77 3.33
CA ARG A 53 1.48 -15.17 2.94
C ARG A 53 1.15 -15.39 1.47
N SER A 54 0.19 -14.63 0.96
CA SER A 54 -0.20 -14.76 -0.44
C SER A 54 0.63 -13.87 -1.36
N GLN A 55 1.60 -13.13 -0.79
CA GLN A 55 2.50 -12.24 -1.52
C GLN A 55 1.81 -11.05 -2.17
N CYS A 56 0.55 -10.80 -1.85
CA CYS A 56 -0.17 -9.64 -2.38
C CYS A 56 0.42 -8.33 -1.86
N ILE A 57 0.99 -8.35 -0.65
CA ILE A 57 1.48 -7.13 -0.06
C ILE A 57 2.66 -6.54 -0.81
N ALA A 58 3.35 -7.35 -1.59
CA ALA A 58 4.47 -6.88 -2.39
C ALA A 58 3.99 -6.03 -3.56
N GLU A 59 2.76 -6.24 -3.99
CA GLU A 59 2.23 -5.54 -5.15
C GLU A 59 1.27 -4.42 -4.80
N THR A 60 0.71 -4.44 -3.60
CA THR A 60 -0.28 -3.46 -3.18
C THR A 60 0.23 -2.73 -1.95
N PRO A 61 0.61 -1.46 -2.07
CA PRO A 61 1.05 -0.72 -0.89
C PRO A 61 -0.08 -0.56 0.10
N VAL A 62 0.24 -0.67 1.38
CA VAL A 62 -0.73 -0.56 2.46
C VAL A 62 -0.33 0.57 3.38
N ILE A 63 -1.26 1.48 3.64
CA ILE A 63 -1.10 2.50 4.67
C ILE A 63 -2.03 2.12 5.80
N MET A 64 -1.47 1.86 6.97
CA MET A 64 -2.28 1.50 8.13
C MET A 64 -2.70 2.76 8.88
N ILE A 65 -3.95 2.80 9.31
CA ILE A 65 -4.49 3.94 10.05
C ILE A 65 -4.98 3.41 11.39
N SER A 66 -4.53 4.02 12.50
CA SER A 66 -4.87 3.51 13.81
C SER A 66 -4.75 4.59 14.85
N SER A 67 -5.46 4.42 15.98
CA SER A 67 -5.27 5.26 17.15
C SER A 67 -4.10 4.77 18.01
N GLU A 68 -3.54 3.61 17.71
CA GLU A 68 -2.41 3.07 18.44
C GLU A 68 -1.14 3.78 18.01
N ASP A 69 -0.40 4.31 18.97
CA ASP A 69 0.84 5.01 18.65
C ASP A 69 2.06 4.38 19.33
N ALA A 70 1.91 3.19 19.88
CA ALA A 70 3.02 2.50 20.51
C ALA A 70 4.04 2.07 19.46
N VAL A 71 5.31 2.27 19.77
CA VAL A 71 6.39 1.94 18.85
C VAL A 71 6.36 0.46 18.48
N ASP A 72 6.07 -0.42 19.45
CA ASP A 72 6.04 -1.84 19.18
C ASP A 72 4.94 -2.22 18.18
N THR A 73 3.77 -1.57 18.29
CA THR A 73 2.68 -1.82 17.37
C THR A 73 3.06 -1.37 15.96
N MET A 74 3.66 -0.18 15.85
CA MET A 74 4.07 0.33 14.55
C MET A 74 5.15 -0.55 13.93
N ARG A 75 6.12 -0.98 14.75
CA ARG A 75 7.19 -1.83 14.27
C ARG A 75 6.64 -3.15 13.73
N LYS A 76 5.68 -3.73 14.44
CA LYS A 76 5.06 -4.97 14.01
C LYS A 76 4.38 -4.81 12.65
N ALA A 77 3.69 -3.68 12.46
CA ALA A 77 3.03 -3.42 11.18
C ALA A 77 4.04 -3.31 10.05
N TYR A 78 5.14 -2.58 10.27
CA TYR A 78 6.16 -2.46 9.24
C TYR A 78 6.83 -3.80 8.96
N GLU A 79 7.03 -4.62 9.97
CA GLU A 79 7.58 -5.96 9.76
C GLU A 79 6.66 -6.83 8.93
N LEU A 80 5.36 -6.56 8.99
CA LEU A 80 4.40 -7.28 8.17
C LEU A 80 4.27 -6.71 6.77
N GLY A 81 4.96 -5.61 6.49
CA GLY A 81 5.09 -5.13 5.11
C GLY A 81 4.32 -3.88 4.76
N ILE A 82 3.81 -3.12 5.72
CA ILE A 82 3.09 -1.89 5.36
C ILE A 82 4.06 -0.86 4.82
N THR A 83 3.51 0.07 4.04
CA THR A 83 4.29 1.14 3.46
C THR A 83 4.35 2.35 4.39
N ASP A 84 3.27 2.65 5.09
CA ASP A 84 3.21 3.80 5.97
C ASP A 84 2.20 3.58 7.08
N TYR A 85 2.32 4.35 8.15
CA TYR A 85 1.45 4.22 9.32
C TYR A 85 1.01 5.62 9.73
N ILE A 86 -0.29 5.84 9.80
CA ILE A 86 -0.85 7.14 10.15
C ILE A 86 -1.64 6.99 11.45
N THR A 87 -1.31 7.80 12.46
CA THR A 87 -2.02 7.74 13.74
C THR A 87 -3.16 8.74 13.76
N ARG A 88 -4.25 8.36 14.44
CA ARG A 88 -5.35 9.28 14.71
C ARG A 88 -5.08 10.01 16.01
N PRO A 89 -5.50 11.27 16.12
CA PRO A 89 -6.13 12.06 15.06
C PRO A 89 -5.11 12.49 14.02
N PHE A 90 -5.54 12.59 12.78
CA PHE A 90 -4.62 12.95 11.71
C PHE A 90 -5.02 14.26 11.05
N ASP A 91 -4.06 14.88 10.41
CA ASP A 91 -4.28 16.10 9.65
C ASP A 91 -4.64 15.70 8.22
N SER A 92 -5.73 16.31 7.70
CA SER A 92 -6.24 15.95 6.38
C SER A 92 -5.23 16.18 5.27
N VAL A 93 -4.48 17.28 5.37
CA VAL A 93 -3.49 17.61 4.34
C VAL A 93 -2.36 16.58 4.35
N ILE A 94 -1.92 16.19 5.54
CA ILE A 94 -0.84 15.21 5.67
C ILE A 94 -1.28 13.86 5.12
N VAL A 95 -2.50 13.43 5.44
CA VAL A 95 -3.00 12.15 4.93
C VAL A 95 -3.04 12.17 3.40
N LYS A 96 -3.56 13.25 2.84
CA LYS A 96 -3.64 13.39 1.39
C LYS A 96 -2.27 13.32 0.75
N LYS A 97 -1.30 14.01 1.35
CA LYS A 97 0.07 14.00 0.84
C LYS A 97 0.70 12.63 0.91
N ARG A 98 0.49 11.92 2.02
CA ARG A 98 1.07 10.58 2.17
C ARG A 98 0.49 9.60 1.16
N VAL A 99 -0.82 9.69 0.90
CA VAL A 99 -1.45 8.85 -0.12
C VAL A 99 -0.88 9.18 -1.49
N GLN A 100 -0.80 10.47 -1.82
CA GLN A 100 -0.26 10.89 -3.10
C GLN A 100 1.18 10.45 -3.29
N ASN A 101 1.99 10.62 -2.24
CA ASN A 101 3.40 10.24 -2.30
C ASN A 101 3.56 8.73 -2.46
N THR A 102 2.75 7.96 -1.74
CA THR A 102 2.82 6.51 -1.82
C THR A 102 2.44 6.04 -3.23
N LEU A 103 1.36 6.56 -3.77
CA LEU A 103 0.93 6.18 -5.11
C LEU A 103 1.97 6.56 -6.15
N GLY A 104 2.49 7.79 -6.04
CA GLY A 104 3.50 8.24 -6.99
C GLY A 104 4.77 7.42 -6.92
N LEU A 105 5.24 7.15 -5.71
CA LEU A 105 6.47 6.40 -5.53
C LEU A 105 6.31 4.97 -6.02
N TYR A 106 5.17 4.34 -5.71
CA TYR A 106 4.96 2.96 -6.09
C TYR A 106 4.85 2.82 -7.61
N MET A 107 4.13 3.74 -8.25
CA MET A 107 4.01 3.72 -9.70
C MET A 107 5.33 4.05 -10.36
N ASN A 108 6.11 4.94 -9.76
CA ASN A 108 7.43 5.26 -10.28
C ASN A 108 8.36 4.05 -10.18
N GLN A 109 8.25 3.27 -9.10
CA GLN A 109 9.05 2.06 -8.98
C GLN A 109 8.72 1.06 -10.07
N LYS A 110 7.44 0.88 -10.37
CA LYS A 110 7.02 -0.01 -11.43
C LYS A 110 7.55 0.47 -12.77
N HIS A 111 7.46 1.77 -13.00
CA HIS A 111 7.94 2.35 -14.24
C HIS A 111 9.46 2.19 -14.36
N LEU A 112 10.18 2.41 -13.24
CA LEU A 112 11.62 2.27 -13.26
C LEU A 112 12.04 0.83 -13.51
N ILE A 113 11.31 -0.14 -12.97
CA ILE A 113 11.62 -1.53 -13.22
C ILE A 113 11.50 -1.83 -14.72
N ASN A 114 10.44 -1.33 -15.34
CA ASN A 114 10.26 -1.54 -16.77
C ASN A 114 11.37 -0.90 -17.58
N VAL A 115 11.75 0.32 -17.21
CA VAL A 115 12.81 1.03 -17.91
C VAL A 115 14.13 0.29 -17.74
N VAL A 116 14.43 -0.18 -16.53
CA VAL A 116 15.66 -0.91 -16.30
C VAL A 116 15.69 -2.19 -17.12
N TYR A 117 14.55 -2.88 -17.20
CA TYR A 117 14.47 -4.10 -17.97
C TYR A 117 14.75 -3.84 -19.44
N ASP A 118 14.16 -2.79 -19.99
CA ASP A 118 14.39 -2.44 -21.39
C ASP A 118 15.83 -2.05 -21.60
N GLN A 119 16.43 -1.33 -20.66
CA GLN A 119 17.82 -0.92 -20.77
C GLN A 119 18.78 -2.09 -20.70
N VAL A 120 18.41 -3.15 -20.01
CA VAL A 120 19.24 -4.34 -19.96
C VAL A 120 19.39 -4.94 -21.36
N TYR A 121 18.28 -4.97 -22.11
CA TYR A 121 18.37 -5.46 -23.47
C TYR A 121 19.22 -4.53 -24.35
N GLU A 122 18.98 -3.25 -24.24
CA GLU A 122 19.76 -2.30 -25.03
C GLU A 122 21.22 -2.36 -24.64
N LYS A 123 21.48 -2.64 -23.35
CA LYS A 123 22.83 -2.64 -22.90
C LYS A 123 23.62 -3.79 -23.47
N GLU A 124 22.99 -4.88 -23.68
CA GLU A 124 23.68 -5.99 -24.31
C GLU A 124 24.11 -5.66 -25.72
N GLU A 125 23.40 -4.71 -26.34
CA GLU A 125 23.82 -4.33 -27.65
C GLU A 125 24.73 -3.15 -27.57
N ASN A 126 24.35 -2.10 -26.89
CA ASN A 126 25.11 -0.89 -26.87
C ASN A 126 26.11 -0.85 -25.79
N ASN A 127 25.75 -1.69 -24.77
CA ASN A 127 26.76 -1.61 -23.83
C ASN A 127 26.89 -0.46 -23.00
N ASN A 128 26.20 -0.09 -22.29
CA ASN A 128 26.50 0.84 -21.35
C ASN A 128 25.57 1.78 -21.02
N ARG A 129 25.24 2.25 -20.54
CA ARG A 129 24.46 3.03 -20.24
C ARG A 129 23.96 3.11 -19.01
N MET A 130 24.04 3.02 -18.28
CA MET A 130 23.49 2.89 -17.25
C MET A 130 23.86 3.68 -16.29
N THR A 131 23.73 4.11 -15.83
CA THR A 131 24.12 4.87 -14.78
C THR A 131 23.17 4.96 -13.81
#